data_99785547a2abdaf4ce8e6afe18cdaa3b
#
_entry.id   99785547a2abdaf4ce8e6afe18cdaa3b
#
_cell.length_a   1.000
_cell.length_b   1.000
_cell.length_c   1.000
_cell.angle_alpha   90.00
_cell.angle_beta   90.00
_cell.angle_gamma   90.00
#
_symmetry.space_group_name_H-M   'P 1'
#
loop_
_entity.id
_entity.type
_entity.pdbx_description
1 polymer ?
#
loop_
_entity_poly.entity_id
_entity_poly.type
_entity_poly.pdbx_seq_one_letter_code
_entity_poly.pdbx_strand_id
1 'polypeptide(L)'
;MNNKVYKFTCKNCGREFETENKKAELCSNQCIAEYRHKESYKDFLENNDKYCRGNYTPKYFKKEFMNEQGDACAICGCKPEHNGKPLVFILDHIDGNAANNRRDNLRMICPNCDSQLETFKSKNKNSSRRNYWKEKILRKFNNDEEIKK
;
A
#
# COMPACT_ATOMS: atom_id res chain seq x y z
N MET A 1 -21.56 -42.67 1.82
CA MET A 1 -20.10 -42.52 1.73
C MET A 1 -19.66 -41.78 3.00
N ASN A 2 -18.86 -42.42 3.86
CA ASN A 2 -18.37 -41.73 5.08
C ASN A 2 -17.25 -40.79 4.68
N ASN A 3 -17.53 -39.50 4.61
CA ASN A 3 -16.50 -38.49 4.39
C ASN A 3 -15.62 -38.43 5.65
N LYS A 4 -14.31 -38.58 5.47
CA LYS A 4 -13.36 -38.50 6.59
C LYS A 4 -13.21 -37.06 7.03
N VAL A 5 -13.55 -36.78 8.28
CA VAL A 5 -13.39 -35.44 8.90
C VAL A 5 -12.05 -35.36 9.59
N TYR A 6 -11.33 -34.24 9.42
CA TYR A 6 -10.04 -33.94 10.01
C TYR A 6 -10.17 -32.77 10.98
N LYS A 7 -9.41 -32.81 12.08
CA LYS A 7 -9.33 -31.71 13.08
C LYS A 7 -8.03 -30.96 12.90
N PHE A 8 -8.11 -29.64 12.87
CA PHE A 8 -6.97 -28.74 12.74
C PHE A 8 -7.11 -27.54 13.67
N THR A 9 -5.97 -26.89 13.96
CA THR A 9 -5.92 -25.60 14.62
C THR A 9 -5.69 -24.51 13.55
N CYS A 10 -6.53 -23.49 13.54
CA CYS A 10 -6.44 -22.40 12.56
C CYS A 10 -5.18 -21.57 12.75
N LYS A 11 -4.34 -21.43 11.72
CA LYS A 11 -3.10 -20.63 11.75
C LYS A 11 -3.32 -19.14 12.01
N ASN A 12 -4.52 -18.59 11.70
CA ASN A 12 -4.80 -17.18 11.93
C ASN A 12 -5.37 -16.87 13.31
N CYS A 13 -6.39 -17.62 13.77
CA CYS A 13 -7.11 -17.31 15.01
C CYS A 13 -6.90 -18.29 16.14
N GLY A 14 -6.15 -19.37 15.94
CA GLY A 14 -5.85 -20.41 16.95
C GLY A 14 -7.01 -21.32 17.33
N ARG A 15 -8.22 -21.14 16.76
CA ARG A 15 -9.38 -21.99 17.08
C ARG A 15 -9.25 -23.35 16.41
N GLU A 16 -9.69 -24.40 17.10
CA GLU A 16 -9.87 -25.72 16.51
C GLU A 16 -11.08 -25.72 15.57
N PHE A 17 -11.00 -26.45 14.46
CA PHE A 17 -12.07 -26.61 13.50
C PHE A 17 -12.00 -27.97 12.83
N GLU A 18 -13.14 -28.44 12.33
CA GLU A 18 -13.30 -29.69 11.62
C GLU A 18 -13.59 -29.43 10.13
N THR A 19 -13.01 -30.24 9.24
CA THR A 19 -13.20 -30.12 7.80
C THR A 19 -12.91 -31.44 7.09
N GLU A 20 -13.52 -31.62 5.92
CA GLU A 20 -13.21 -32.74 5.03
C GLU A 20 -11.93 -32.51 4.21
N ASN A 21 -11.44 -31.26 4.16
CA ASN A 21 -10.23 -30.94 3.44
C ASN A 21 -8.97 -31.24 4.29
N LYS A 22 -8.26 -32.29 3.94
CA LYS A 22 -7.02 -32.73 4.63
C LYS A 22 -5.86 -31.73 4.56
N LYS A 23 -5.97 -30.67 3.73
CA LYS A 23 -4.95 -29.62 3.57
C LYS A 23 -5.39 -28.27 4.14
N ALA A 24 -6.49 -28.24 4.90
CA ALA A 24 -6.98 -26.99 5.47
C ALA A 24 -6.07 -26.51 6.61
N GLU A 25 -5.68 -25.26 6.55
CA GLU A 25 -4.85 -24.60 7.56
C GLU A 25 -5.60 -23.48 8.28
N LEU A 26 -6.74 -23.05 7.71
CA LEU A 26 -7.50 -21.88 8.14
C LEU A 26 -8.99 -22.24 8.20
N CYS A 27 -9.68 -21.77 9.24
CA CYS A 27 -11.04 -22.21 9.58
C CYS A 27 -12.16 -21.53 8.77
N SER A 28 -11.91 -20.41 8.11
CA SER A 28 -12.93 -19.65 7.40
C SER A 28 -12.33 -18.75 6.31
N ASN A 29 -13.18 -18.29 5.39
CA ASN A 29 -12.78 -17.32 4.36
C ASN A 29 -12.26 -16.01 4.98
N GLN A 30 -12.82 -15.58 6.11
CA GLN A 30 -12.31 -14.42 6.83
C GLN A 30 -10.88 -14.66 7.34
N CYS A 31 -10.61 -15.80 7.98
CA CYS A 31 -9.26 -16.16 8.44
C CYS A 31 -8.28 -16.28 7.27
N ILE A 32 -8.73 -16.78 6.10
CA ILE A 32 -7.92 -16.83 4.89
C ILE A 32 -7.55 -15.42 4.41
N ALA A 33 -8.52 -14.50 4.36
CA ALA A 33 -8.29 -13.12 3.94
C ALA A 33 -7.33 -12.39 4.89
N GLU A 34 -7.57 -12.49 6.20
CA GLU A 34 -6.72 -11.87 7.23
C GLU A 34 -5.31 -12.43 7.24
N TYR A 35 -5.15 -13.74 7.13
CA TYR A 35 -3.84 -14.40 7.08
C TYR A 35 -3.05 -13.95 5.84
N ARG A 36 -3.68 -13.97 4.66
CA ARG A 36 -3.06 -13.50 3.41
C ARG A 36 -2.66 -12.02 3.49
N HIS A 37 -3.49 -11.20 4.13
CA HIS A 37 -3.19 -9.78 4.30
C HIS A 37 -1.95 -9.58 5.19
N LYS A 38 -1.86 -10.30 6.32
CA LYS A 38 -0.69 -10.28 7.21
C LYS A 38 0.59 -10.72 6.50
N GLU A 39 0.54 -11.84 5.76
CA GLU A 39 1.68 -12.32 4.99
C GLU A 39 2.10 -11.33 3.89
N SER A 40 1.12 -10.71 3.21
CA SER A 40 1.40 -9.68 2.19
C SER A 40 2.03 -8.44 2.80
N TYR A 41 1.62 -8.03 4.01
CA TYR A 41 2.22 -6.90 4.69
C TYR A 41 3.66 -7.20 5.14
N LYS A 42 3.89 -8.41 5.64
CA LYS A 42 5.22 -8.90 5.99
C LYS A 42 6.15 -8.90 4.77
N ASP A 43 5.71 -9.47 3.64
CA ASP A 43 6.47 -9.45 2.39
C ASP A 43 6.75 -8.02 1.90
N PHE A 44 5.78 -7.10 2.06
CA PHE A 44 5.98 -5.68 1.75
C PHE A 44 7.09 -5.04 2.61
N LEU A 45 7.16 -5.34 3.89
CA LEU A 45 8.20 -4.82 4.78
C LEU A 45 9.59 -5.41 4.47
N GLU A 46 9.65 -6.70 4.17
CA GLU A 46 10.90 -7.43 3.93
C GLU A 46 11.48 -7.18 2.52
N ASN A 47 10.61 -7.00 1.52
CA ASN A 47 10.96 -6.94 0.10
C ASN A 47 10.55 -5.60 -0.56
N ASN A 48 10.82 -4.47 0.10
CA ASN A 48 10.38 -3.14 -0.33
C ASN A 48 10.66 -2.82 -1.81
N ASP A 49 11.84 -3.18 -2.32
CA ASP A 49 12.26 -2.86 -3.69
C ASP A 49 11.39 -3.52 -4.77
N LYS A 50 10.78 -4.68 -4.46
CA LYS A 50 9.79 -5.35 -5.32
C LYS A 50 8.57 -4.45 -5.58
N TYR A 51 8.20 -3.64 -4.60
CA TYR A 51 7.01 -2.78 -4.63
C TYR A 51 7.28 -1.38 -5.19
N CYS A 52 8.55 -1.03 -5.46
CA CYS A 52 8.94 0.23 -6.09
C CYS A 52 8.88 0.18 -7.62
N ARG A 53 8.41 -0.92 -8.21
CA ARG A 53 8.33 -1.09 -9.66
C ARG A 53 6.88 -1.24 -10.11
N GLY A 54 6.52 -0.55 -11.21
CA GLY A 54 5.20 -0.69 -11.84
C GLY A 54 4.08 0.10 -11.15
N ASN A 55 2.84 -0.38 -11.32
CA ASN A 55 1.63 0.29 -10.84
C ASN A 55 1.18 -0.19 -9.45
N TYR A 56 2.09 -0.73 -8.64
CA TYR A 56 1.73 -1.16 -7.29
C TYR A 56 1.37 0.06 -6.44
N THR A 57 0.26 -0.04 -5.73
CA THR A 57 -0.19 0.99 -4.78
C THR A 57 -0.36 0.35 -3.40
N PRO A 58 0.42 0.77 -2.40
CA PRO A 58 0.36 0.20 -1.04
C PRO A 58 -0.90 0.61 -0.27
N LYS A 59 -1.97 1.01 -0.97
CA LYS A 59 -3.26 1.42 -0.38
C LYS A 59 -3.91 0.35 0.50
N TYR A 60 -3.60 -0.91 0.25
CA TYR A 60 -4.10 -2.02 1.06
C TYR A 60 -3.57 -2.01 2.50
N PHE A 61 -2.45 -1.34 2.74
CA PHE A 61 -1.77 -1.28 4.05
C PHE A 61 -1.98 0.03 4.80
N LYS A 62 -2.92 0.87 4.37
CA LYS A 62 -3.23 2.15 5.04
C LYS A 62 -3.58 1.98 6.51
N LYS A 63 -4.30 0.91 6.85
CA LYS A 63 -4.67 0.61 8.23
C LYS A 63 -3.46 0.31 9.10
N GLU A 64 -2.54 -0.49 8.57
CA GLU A 64 -1.27 -0.82 9.22
C GLU A 64 -0.43 0.44 9.42
N PHE A 65 -0.29 1.28 8.39
CA PHE A 65 0.42 2.55 8.48
C PHE A 65 -0.20 3.50 9.51
N MET A 66 -1.52 3.58 9.58
CA MET A 66 -2.21 4.38 10.61
C MET A 66 -1.94 3.84 12.01
N ASN A 67 -2.04 2.52 12.21
CA ASN A 67 -1.77 1.90 13.50
C ASN A 67 -0.32 2.15 13.94
N GLU A 68 0.67 2.01 13.06
CA GLU A 68 2.08 2.28 13.34
C GLU A 68 2.34 3.74 13.73
N GLN A 69 1.54 4.67 13.20
CA GLN A 69 1.60 6.10 13.51
C GLN A 69 0.79 6.50 14.75
N GLY A 70 0.16 5.54 15.47
CA GLY A 70 -0.71 5.81 16.62
C GLY A 70 -2.02 6.49 16.26
N ASP A 71 -2.59 6.15 15.10
CA ASP A 71 -3.84 6.71 14.57
C ASP A 71 -3.86 8.24 14.55
N ALA A 72 -2.77 8.83 14.07
CA ALA A 72 -2.60 10.28 14.00
C ALA A 72 -1.87 10.69 12.71
N CYS A 73 -2.07 11.96 12.31
CA CYS A 73 -1.33 12.55 11.18
C CYS A 73 0.17 12.59 11.47
N ALA A 74 0.98 12.07 10.56
CA ALA A 74 2.44 12.03 10.71
C ALA A 74 3.11 13.44 10.79
N ILE A 75 2.40 14.49 10.41
CA ILE A 75 2.94 15.86 10.41
C ILE A 75 2.42 16.67 11.61
N CYS A 76 1.10 16.77 11.78
CA CYS A 76 0.51 17.64 12.80
C CYS A 76 -0.09 16.89 14.01
N GLY A 77 -0.09 15.55 13.98
CA GLY A 77 -0.60 14.74 15.09
C GLY A 77 -2.12 14.74 15.25
N CYS A 78 -2.90 15.38 14.35
CA CYS A 78 -4.35 15.38 14.48
C CYS A 78 -4.91 13.95 14.35
N LYS A 79 -6.01 13.68 15.03
CA LYS A 79 -6.72 12.42 14.96
C LYS A 79 -7.56 12.33 13.68
N PRO A 80 -7.92 11.10 13.23
CA PRO A 80 -8.74 10.89 12.01
C PRO A 80 -10.22 11.27 12.24
N GLU A 81 -10.44 12.45 12.77
CA GLU A 81 -11.77 13.02 13.03
C GLU A 81 -11.77 14.52 12.75
N HIS A 82 -12.87 15.03 12.21
CA HIS A 82 -13.12 16.44 12.01
C HIS A 82 -14.61 16.73 12.15
N ASN A 83 -14.98 17.65 13.04
CA ASN A 83 -16.39 18.02 13.32
C ASN A 83 -17.28 16.82 13.65
N GLY A 84 -16.80 15.89 14.49
CA GLY A 84 -17.55 14.69 14.89
C GLY A 84 -17.71 13.64 13.78
N LYS A 85 -16.97 13.77 12.67
CA LYS A 85 -17.01 12.83 11.53
C LYS A 85 -15.63 12.24 11.24
N PRO A 86 -15.58 10.99 10.75
CA PRO A 86 -14.32 10.38 10.35
C PRO A 86 -13.61 11.22 9.27
N LEU A 87 -12.33 11.54 9.50
CA LEU A 87 -11.47 12.23 8.56
C LEU A 87 -10.58 11.20 7.83
N VAL A 88 -10.73 11.12 6.51
CA VAL A 88 -9.94 10.19 5.69
C VAL A 88 -8.55 10.74 5.49
N PHE A 89 -7.53 10.01 5.95
CA PHE A 89 -6.13 10.36 5.73
C PHE A 89 -5.63 9.93 4.37
N ILE A 90 -4.65 10.65 3.88
CA ILE A 90 -4.03 10.48 2.56
C ILE A 90 -2.72 9.73 2.75
N LEU A 91 -2.48 8.73 1.91
CA LEU A 91 -1.17 8.09 1.80
C LEU A 91 -0.27 9.00 0.97
N ASP A 92 0.76 9.53 1.62
CA ASP A 92 1.73 10.46 1.04
C ASP A 92 3.08 9.77 0.81
N HIS A 93 3.72 10.11 -0.31
CA HIS A 93 5.10 9.75 -0.61
C HIS A 93 5.99 10.94 -0.25
N ILE A 94 6.82 10.80 0.76
CA ILE A 94 7.63 11.89 1.35
C ILE A 94 8.47 12.59 0.29
N ASP A 95 9.07 11.81 -0.64
CA ASP A 95 9.86 12.33 -1.76
C ASP A 95 9.04 12.83 -2.95
N GLY A 96 7.72 12.73 -2.90
CA GLY A 96 6.80 13.08 -3.99
C GLY A 96 6.80 12.11 -5.18
N ASN A 97 7.53 11.01 -5.13
CA ASN A 97 7.60 10.01 -6.19
C ASN A 97 6.66 8.83 -5.89
N ALA A 98 5.51 8.80 -6.54
CA ALA A 98 4.51 7.75 -6.36
C ALA A 98 4.97 6.33 -6.80
N ALA A 99 6.12 6.20 -7.43
CA ALA A 99 6.71 4.90 -7.75
C ALA A 99 7.62 4.38 -6.62
N ASN A 100 8.04 5.24 -5.69
CA ASN A 100 8.87 4.87 -4.56
C ASN A 100 7.99 4.43 -3.37
N ASN A 101 7.57 3.18 -3.39
CA ASN A 101 6.72 2.59 -2.35
C ASN A 101 7.50 1.98 -1.18
N ARG A 102 8.73 2.41 -0.91
CA ARG A 102 9.48 1.99 0.28
C ARG A 102 8.74 2.42 1.54
N ARG A 103 8.72 1.55 2.57
CA ARG A 103 7.96 1.83 3.80
C ARG A 103 8.40 3.14 4.48
N ASP A 104 9.68 3.43 4.47
CA ASP A 104 10.28 4.65 5.04
C ASP A 104 9.93 5.93 4.27
N ASN A 105 9.48 5.81 3.01
CA ASN A 105 9.00 6.90 2.18
C ASN A 105 7.48 7.11 2.25
N LEU A 106 6.75 6.29 3.02
CA LEU A 106 5.29 6.31 3.09
C LEU A 106 4.82 6.79 4.46
N ARG A 107 3.84 7.71 4.45
CA ARG A 107 3.19 8.20 5.67
C ARG A 107 1.71 8.50 5.42
N MET A 108 0.92 8.47 6.49
CA MET A 108 -0.49 8.87 6.47
C MET A 108 -0.61 10.29 7.03
N ILE A 109 -1.21 11.18 6.27
CA ILE A 109 -1.35 12.60 6.62
C ILE A 109 -2.80 13.08 6.46
N CYS A 110 -3.19 14.10 7.20
CA CYS A 110 -4.48 14.72 7.03
C CYS A 110 -4.53 15.61 5.76
N PRO A 111 -5.73 15.88 5.20
CA PRO A 111 -5.87 16.72 4.01
C PRO A 111 -5.28 18.12 4.13
N ASN A 112 -5.30 18.71 5.34
CA ASN A 112 -4.73 20.04 5.57
C ASN A 112 -3.21 20.00 5.40
N CYS A 113 -2.53 19.02 6.00
CA CYS A 113 -1.09 18.86 5.84
C CYS A 113 -0.72 18.54 4.39
N ASP A 114 -1.47 17.66 3.71
CA ASP A 114 -1.26 17.33 2.30
C ASP A 114 -1.28 18.59 1.43
N SER A 115 -2.27 19.48 1.61
CA SER A 115 -2.40 20.71 0.81
C SER A 115 -1.25 21.70 0.96
N GLN A 116 -0.49 21.62 2.07
CA GLN A 116 0.62 22.52 2.38
C GLN A 116 1.97 22.01 1.87
N LEU A 117 2.04 20.76 1.40
CA LEU A 117 3.32 20.19 0.95
C LEU A 117 3.83 20.84 -0.34
N GLU A 118 5.15 20.91 -0.46
CA GLU A 118 5.81 21.27 -1.72
C GLU A 118 5.60 20.21 -2.83
N THR A 119 5.23 19.01 -2.43
CA THR A 119 4.87 17.89 -3.33
C THR A 119 3.38 17.88 -3.70
N PHE A 120 2.59 18.86 -3.24
CA PHE A 120 1.15 18.91 -3.51
C PHE A 120 0.84 19.23 -4.97
N LYS A 121 0.13 18.34 -5.65
CA LYS A 121 -0.39 18.52 -7.02
C LYS A 121 0.67 19.07 -8.00
N SER A 122 0.45 20.27 -8.55
CA SER A 122 1.30 20.92 -9.56
C SER A 122 2.66 21.39 -9.02
N LYS A 123 2.80 21.59 -7.72
CA LYS A 123 4.08 21.94 -7.06
C LYS A 123 5.06 20.77 -7.12
N ASN A 124 4.58 19.53 -7.16
CA ASN A 124 5.43 18.34 -7.14
C ASN A 124 6.33 18.25 -8.37
N LYS A 125 7.63 18.47 -8.19
CA LYS A 125 8.66 18.36 -9.24
C LYS A 125 9.13 16.92 -9.48
N ASN A 126 8.96 16.03 -8.49
CA ASN A 126 9.45 14.64 -8.49
C ASN A 126 8.37 13.62 -8.91
N SER A 127 7.20 14.09 -9.36
CA SER A 127 6.11 13.22 -9.79
C SER A 127 6.56 12.20 -10.84
N SER A 128 6.38 10.91 -10.57
CA SER A 128 6.68 9.82 -11.51
C SER A 128 5.95 9.97 -12.84
N ARG A 129 4.69 10.48 -12.82
CA ARG A 129 3.93 10.80 -14.02
C ARG A 129 4.61 11.88 -14.86
N ARG A 130 5.12 12.94 -14.21
CA ARG A 130 5.82 14.04 -14.91
C ARG A 130 7.13 13.55 -15.52
N ASN A 131 7.87 12.74 -14.80
CA ASN A 131 9.12 12.16 -15.27
C ASN A 131 8.90 11.21 -16.45
N TYR A 132 7.88 10.34 -16.37
CA TYR A 132 7.48 9.48 -17.48
C TYR A 132 7.16 10.27 -18.76
N TRP A 133 6.38 11.37 -18.67
CA TRP A 133 6.05 12.18 -19.83
C TRP A 133 7.25 12.92 -20.40
N LYS A 134 8.16 13.42 -19.56
CA LYS A 134 9.42 14.04 -20.01
C LYS A 134 10.27 13.04 -20.80
N GLU A 135 10.46 11.84 -20.28
CA GLU A 135 11.21 10.78 -20.97
C GLU A 135 10.56 10.36 -22.28
N LYS A 136 9.24 10.25 -22.31
CA LYS A 136 8.49 9.91 -23.52
C LYS A 136 8.65 10.97 -24.61
N ILE A 137 8.62 12.23 -24.24
CA ILE A 137 8.84 13.36 -25.15
C ILE A 137 10.29 13.31 -25.68
N LEU A 138 11.28 13.17 -24.82
CA LEU A 138 12.69 13.09 -25.21
C LEU A 138 12.96 11.92 -26.18
N ARG A 139 12.41 10.74 -25.91
CA ARG A 139 12.53 9.59 -26.82
C ARG A 139 11.93 9.88 -28.21
N LYS A 140 10.80 10.60 -28.27
CA LYS A 140 10.17 10.97 -29.53
C LYS A 140 11.07 11.92 -30.33
N PHE A 141 11.65 12.93 -29.70
CA PHE A 141 12.54 13.87 -30.37
C PHE A 141 13.80 13.18 -30.90
N ASN A 142 14.42 12.30 -30.12
CA ASN A 142 15.62 11.56 -30.54
C ASN A 142 15.33 10.64 -31.74
N ASN A 143 14.18 9.96 -31.76
CA ASN A 143 13.78 9.13 -32.91
C ASN A 143 13.51 9.96 -34.18
N ASP A 144 12.94 11.16 -34.03
CA ASP A 144 12.67 12.06 -35.17
C ASP A 144 13.98 12.65 -35.77
N GLU A 145 15.08 12.73 -35.00
CA GLU A 145 16.40 13.12 -35.47
C GLU A 145 17.14 11.97 -36.19
N GLU A 146 16.95 10.71 -35.79
CA GLU A 146 17.52 9.54 -36.46
C GLU A 146 16.89 9.28 -37.83
N ILE A 147 15.61 9.62 -38.03
CA ILE A 147 14.91 9.43 -39.31
C ILE A 147 15.30 10.51 -40.34
N LYS A 148 15.91 11.61 -39.92
CA LYS A 148 16.32 12.72 -40.81
C LYS A 148 17.77 12.66 -41.29
N LYS A 149 18.48 11.60 -40.92
CA LYS A 149 19.85 11.26 -41.39
C LYS A 149 19.80 10.14 -42.42
#